data_c673244142bfe77b05b6d43b806bda43
#
_entry.id   c673244142bfe77b05b6d43b806bda43
#
_cell.length_a   1.000
_cell.length_b   1.000
_cell.length_c   1.000
_cell.angle_alpha   90.00
_cell.angle_beta   90.00
_cell.angle_gamma   90.00
#
_symmetry.space_group_name_H-M   'P 1'
#
loop_
_entity.id
_entity.type
_entity.pdbx_description
1 polymer ?
#
loop_
_entity_poly.entity_id
_entity_poly.type
_entity_poly.pdbx_seq_one_letter_code
_entity_poly.pdbx_strand_id
1 'polypeptide(L)'
;MLTTNIHYILDNDICEIYFNKQRLTNSKYYQDNINVLNYIINEKNNNLIINYNDKYIYAIYLLNIAINSYLNNTLNPNNHILTKLDKGMPLLYKGQIVIFKNINNTHITLGHKNKTDTTLIPIDSAYMLITYNGHLEVNSMGKTPASKTFQTKNVLSSLGFSDLKNMTGVINDSTLIILPCKDDISDLVSNIKIKDINNTYKFTELFPCSYISSTGAETDYPGNHAKQIPLLKFTTNISSAFEIIKSDKSIKNVFIIGDYPIYKHINDFERILNRKRIESVNIVTSNSNISNILDLPNIDNLNIYSWSKDVLLTYSQDFENTSTFQKLWLDKLINKNICTTSVDSNISDLIHQARKSLYYISKYDFDISIKNSLMMCSYSLLKILENTPFNLDFLEETIKLLNLNIATPSAKLENIKYLISSTSPDLELSALFDDVIVKFERIINELSDNNTKFNTLNKLVSSYKYKTFTPNTPVILLQKQYEAIILKNLLKSR
;
A
#
# COMPACT_ATOMS: atom_id res chain seq x y z
N MET A 1 22.34 17.71 -12.21
CA MET A 1 21.46 16.55 -12.00
C MET A 1 22.04 15.73 -10.87
N LEU A 2 21.48 15.84 -9.69
CA LEU A 2 21.87 15.00 -8.57
C LEU A 2 21.19 13.64 -8.77
N THR A 3 21.89 12.72 -9.39
CA THR A 3 21.52 11.31 -9.35
C THR A 3 21.66 10.90 -7.88
N THR A 4 20.56 10.83 -7.19
CA THR A 4 20.48 10.33 -5.83
C THR A 4 20.95 8.89 -5.82
N ASN A 5 22.19 8.70 -5.46
CA ASN A 5 22.76 7.38 -5.38
C ASN A 5 22.30 6.73 -4.07
N ILE A 6 21.07 6.20 -4.08
CA ILE A 6 20.69 5.24 -3.03
C ILE A 6 21.65 4.03 -3.06
N HIS A 7 22.27 3.74 -4.21
CA HIS A 7 23.40 2.83 -4.33
C HIS A 7 24.51 3.18 -3.35
N TYR A 8 24.87 4.47 -3.26
CA TYR A 8 25.86 4.95 -2.31
C TYR A 8 25.42 4.70 -0.85
N ILE A 9 24.12 4.81 -0.58
CA ILE A 9 23.57 4.54 0.74
C ILE A 9 23.65 3.05 1.09
N LEU A 10 23.35 2.16 0.14
CA LEU A 10 23.39 0.72 0.36
C LEU A 10 24.83 0.16 0.46
N ASP A 11 25.79 0.83 -0.19
CA ASP A 11 27.22 0.45 -0.19
C ASP A 11 28.03 1.16 0.91
N ASN A 12 27.43 2.12 1.62
CA ASN A 12 28.17 2.93 2.56
C ASN A 12 28.14 2.30 3.97
N ASP A 13 29.30 2.07 4.53
CA ASP A 13 29.42 1.56 5.91
C ASP A 13 29.06 2.60 6.98
N ILE A 14 28.89 3.86 6.61
CA ILE A 14 28.52 4.94 7.53
C ILE A 14 27.05 4.87 7.91
N CYS A 15 26.19 4.37 7.00
CA CYS A 15 24.76 4.28 7.22
C CYS A 15 24.22 2.93 6.74
N GLU A 16 23.58 2.21 7.63
CA GLU A 16 22.99 0.90 7.35
C GLU A 16 21.46 1.03 7.31
N ILE A 17 20.84 0.41 6.30
CA ILE A 17 19.39 0.35 6.18
C ILE A 17 18.92 -1.04 6.56
N TYR A 18 17.92 -1.11 7.41
CA TYR A 18 17.28 -2.34 7.84
C TYR A 18 15.81 -2.36 7.46
N PHE A 19 15.33 -3.53 7.03
CA PHE A 19 13.93 -3.84 6.92
C PHE A 19 13.66 -5.18 7.63
N ASN A 20 12.65 -5.23 8.50
CA ASN A 20 12.36 -6.42 9.32
C ASN A 20 13.59 -6.97 10.06
N LYS A 21 14.40 -6.11 10.64
CA LYS A 21 15.67 -6.43 11.34
C LYS A 21 16.79 -6.99 10.44
N GLN A 22 16.56 -7.09 9.15
CA GLN A 22 17.55 -7.55 8.18
C GLN A 22 18.17 -6.35 7.46
N ARG A 23 19.50 -6.32 7.37
CA ARG A 23 20.22 -5.27 6.62
C ARG A 23 19.89 -5.42 5.13
N LEU A 24 19.53 -4.31 4.51
CA LEU A 24 19.41 -4.22 3.06
C LEU A 24 20.80 -4.03 2.48
N THR A 25 21.24 -4.99 1.68
CA THR A 25 22.53 -4.97 1.01
C THR A 25 22.36 -4.56 -0.44
N ASN A 26 23.39 -3.95 -1.02
CA ASN A 26 23.39 -3.58 -2.43
C ASN A 26 23.56 -4.83 -3.30
N SER A 27 22.50 -5.28 -3.95
CA SER A 27 22.54 -6.31 -4.99
C SER A 27 22.28 -5.68 -6.35
N LYS A 28 22.76 -6.29 -7.42
CA LYS A 28 22.49 -5.82 -8.79
C LYS A 28 20.98 -5.72 -9.07
N TYR A 29 20.21 -6.66 -8.57
CA TYR A 29 18.74 -6.63 -8.65
C TYR A 29 18.16 -5.37 -8.01
N TYR A 30 18.62 -4.99 -6.81
CA TYR A 30 18.18 -3.77 -6.15
C TYR A 30 18.66 -2.51 -6.90
N GLN A 31 19.91 -2.52 -7.39
CA GLN A 31 20.45 -1.43 -8.19
C GLN A 31 19.62 -1.16 -9.44
N ASP A 32 19.27 -2.21 -10.20
CA ASP A 32 18.47 -2.05 -11.42
C ASP A 32 17.05 -1.57 -11.11
N ASN A 33 16.44 -2.05 -10.03
CA ASN A 33 15.14 -1.53 -9.57
C ASN A 33 15.22 -0.05 -9.18
N ILE A 34 16.26 0.36 -8.48
CA ILE A 34 16.49 1.75 -8.08
C ILE A 34 16.73 2.62 -9.31
N ASN A 35 17.50 2.15 -10.28
CA ASN A 35 17.78 2.89 -11.52
C ASN A 35 16.48 3.14 -12.30
N VAL A 36 15.65 2.12 -12.46
CA VAL A 36 14.34 2.26 -13.10
C VAL A 36 13.47 3.26 -12.34
N LEU A 37 13.42 3.17 -11.03
CA LEU A 37 12.61 4.08 -10.23
C LEU A 37 13.10 5.52 -10.29
N ASN A 38 14.43 5.75 -10.26
CA ASN A 38 15.01 7.07 -10.41
C ASN A 38 14.72 7.66 -11.81
N TYR A 39 14.81 6.84 -12.85
CA TYR A 39 14.44 7.25 -14.20
C TYR A 39 12.96 7.69 -14.26
N ILE A 40 12.05 6.87 -13.74
CA ILE A 40 10.63 7.13 -13.70
C ILE A 40 10.29 8.43 -12.96
N ILE A 41 10.88 8.65 -11.79
CA ILE A 41 10.66 9.87 -11.00
C ILE A 41 11.10 11.13 -11.76
N ASN A 42 12.17 11.03 -12.56
CA ASN A 42 12.71 12.16 -13.29
C ASN A 42 11.92 12.46 -14.58
N GLU A 43 11.43 11.45 -15.28
CA GLU A 43 10.74 11.60 -16.57
C GLU A 43 9.30 12.10 -16.46
N LYS A 44 8.71 12.06 -15.27
CA LYS A 44 7.36 12.55 -14.99
C LYS A 44 6.27 11.95 -15.89
N ASN A 45 6.42 10.70 -16.27
CA ASN A 45 5.47 9.93 -17.06
C ASN A 45 4.63 9.01 -16.18
N ASN A 46 3.54 8.49 -16.73
CA ASN A 46 2.79 7.43 -16.09
C ASN A 46 3.45 6.08 -16.39
N ASN A 47 3.59 5.24 -15.38
CA ASN A 47 4.37 4.02 -15.50
C ASN A 47 3.70 2.83 -14.81
N LEU A 48 3.94 1.64 -15.37
CA LEU A 48 3.59 0.35 -14.80
C LEU A 48 4.87 -0.45 -14.55
N ILE A 49 5.13 -0.77 -13.31
CA ILE A 49 6.26 -1.58 -12.87
C ILE A 49 5.73 -2.95 -12.47
N ILE A 50 6.12 -3.97 -13.21
CA ILE A 50 5.73 -5.35 -12.94
C ILE A 50 6.92 -6.06 -12.32
N ASN A 51 6.76 -6.42 -11.05
CA ASN A 51 7.80 -7.08 -10.28
C ASN A 51 7.20 -8.24 -9.47
N TYR A 52 7.99 -8.94 -8.71
CA TYR A 52 7.48 -9.90 -7.75
C TYR A 52 6.97 -9.19 -6.50
N ASN A 53 5.95 -9.77 -5.85
CA ASN A 53 5.40 -9.25 -4.60
C ASN A 53 6.41 -9.47 -3.46
N ASP A 54 7.42 -8.61 -3.40
CA ASP A 54 8.49 -8.65 -2.42
C ASP A 54 8.47 -7.38 -1.56
N LYS A 55 8.19 -7.53 -0.28
CA LYS A 55 8.16 -6.42 0.69
C LYS A 55 9.52 -5.71 0.82
N TYR A 56 10.64 -6.38 0.55
CA TYR A 56 11.98 -5.76 0.55
C TYR A 56 12.12 -4.76 -0.60
N ILE A 57 11.64 -5.11 -1.79
CA ILE A 57 11.61 -4.19 -2.93
C ILE A 57 10.70 -3.00 -2.64
N TYR A 58 9.53 -3.24 -2.05
CA TYR A 58 8.62 -2.14 -1.70
C TYR A 58 9.24 -1.21 -0.64
N ALA A 59 10.01 -1.74 0.32
CA ALA A 59 10.73 -0.93 1.29
C ALA A 59 11.81 -0.07 0.62
N ILE A 60 12.55 -0.62 -0.35
CA ILE A 60 13.54 0.09 -1.14
C ILE A 60 12.86 1.19 -1.98
N TYR A 61 11.74 0.89 -2.63
CA TYR A 61 10.99 1.88 -3.39
C TYR A 61 10.50 3.00 -2.49
N LEU A 62 9.91 2.68 -1.34
CA LEU A 62 9.43 3.68 -0.39
C LEU A 62 10.56 4.60 0.08
N LEU A 63 11.71 4.03 0.42
CA LEU A 63 12.88 4.80 0.84
C LEU A 63 13.40 5.70 -0.28
N ASN A 64 13.49 5.17 -1.50
CA ASN A 64 13.96 5.93 -2.65
C ASN A 64 13.01 7.08 -3.02
N ILE A 65 11.70 6.83 -2.99
CA ILE A 65 10.67 7.86 -3.19
C ILE A 65 10.81 8.95 -2.13
N ALA A 66 10.98 8.57 -0.85
CA ALA A 66 11.11 9.51 0.25
C ALA A 66 12.37 10.40 0.10
N ILE A 67 13.51 9.79 -0.20
CA ILE A 67 14.78 10.52 -0.38
C ILE A 67 14.68 11.46 -1.57
N ASN A 68 14.22 10.98 -2.74
CA ASN A 68 14.10 11.82 -3.93
C ASN A 68 13.09 12.97 -3.71
N SER A 69 11.93 12.68 -3.12
CA SER A 69 10.92 13.71 -2.81
C SER A 69 11.47 14.75 -1.84
N TYR A 70 12.23 14.31 -0.82
CA TYR A 70 12.85 15.22 0.15
C TYR A 70 13.90 16.12 -0.53
N LEU A 71 14.79 15.54 -1.33
CA LEU A 71 15.85 16.28 -2.04
C LEU A 71 15.28 17.26 -3.07
N ASN A 72 14.29 16.83 -3.84
CA ASN A 72 13.63 17.69 -4.83
C ASN A 72 12.98 18.90 -4.17
N ASN A 73 12.40 18.72 -2.99
CA ASN A 73 11.84 19.84 -2.23
C ASN A 73 12.93 20.76 -1.65
N THR A 74 13.98 20.18 -1.08
CA THR A 74 14.96 20.93 -0.29
C THR A 74 16.07 21.56 -1.12
N LEU A 75 16.45 20.96 -2.25
CA LEU A 75 17.51 21.45 -3.13
C LEU A 75 16.99 22.29 -4.30
N ASN A 76 15.68 22.31 -4.55
CA ASN A 76 15.13 23.11 -5.65
C ASN A 76 15.27 24.62 -5.31
N PRO A 77 16.00 25.39 -6.11
CA PRO A 77 16.18 26.82 -5.86
C PRO A 77 14.86 27.61 -5.86
N ASN A 78 13.85 27.15 -6.60
CA ASN A 78 12.50 27.73 -6.57
C ASN A 78 11.75 27.43 -5.26
N ASN A 79 12.21 26.48 -4.48
CA ASN A 79 11.67 26.11 -3.17
C ASN A 79 12.52 26.67 -2.02
N HIS A 80 13.50 27.52 -2.32
CA HIS A 80 14.31 28.12 -1.27
C HIS A 80 13.41 28.90 -0.31
N ILE A 81 13.57 28.67 0.97
CA ILE A 81 12.71 29.24 2.01
C ILE A 81 12.67 30.78 1.92
N LEU A 82 13.81 31.39 1.58
CA LEU A 82 13.93 32.86 1.49
C LEU A 82 13.02 33.48 0.44
N THR A 83 12.63 32.75 -0.62
CA THR A 83 11.73 33.25 -1.68
C THR A 83 10.26 33.14 -1.29
N LYS A 84 9.94 32.45 -0.20
CA LYS A 84 8.58 32.13 0.22
C LYS A 84 8.23 32.63 1.62
N LEU A 85 9.12 33.44 2.21
CA LEU A 85 8.89 34.00 3.55
C LEU A 85 7.92 35.16 3.51
N ASP A 86 6.71 34.94 3.97
CA ASP A 86 5.72 35.96 4.18
C ASP A 86 5.70 36.44 5.65
N LYS A 87 5.60 37.74 5.88
CA LYS A 87 5.53 38.30 7.23
C LYS A 87 4.35 37.72 8.00
N GLY A 88 4.65 37.16 9.17
CA GLY A 88 3.68 36.41 9.98
C GLY A 88 3.63 34.94 9.72
N MET A 89 4.38 34.41 8.74
CA MET A 89 4.44 32.97 8.43
C MET A 89 5.00 32.19 9.60
N PRO A 90 4.32 31.12 10.07
CA PRO A 90 4.84 30.23 11.09
C PRO A 90 5.87 29.28 10.52
N LEU A 91 6.98 29.13 11.23
CA LEU A 91 8.12 28.29 10.88
C LEU A 91 8.55 27.46 12.09
N LEU A 92 9.27 26.39 11.84
CA LEU A 92 10.02 25.64 12.87
C LEU A 92 11.49 26.03 12.80
N TYR A 93 12.04 26.40 13.95
CA TYR A 93 13.47 26.64 14.15
C TYR A 93 13.94 25.88 15.39
N LYS A 94 14.88 24.96 15.22
CA LYS A 94 15.37 24.07 16.30
C LYS A 94 14.24 23.42 17.11
N GLY A 95 13.18 22.99 16.43
CA GLY A 95 12.02 22.34 17.05
C GLY A 95 11.02 23.28 17.75
N GLN A 96 11.25 24.59 17.71
CA GLN A 96 10.32 25.59 18.26
C GLN A 96 9.54 26.30 17.14
N ILE A 97 8.26 26.60 17.40
CA ILE A 97 7.48 27.44 16.48
C ILE A 97 7.93 28.88 16.64
N VAL A 98 8.33 29.46 15.52
CA VAL A 98 8.71 30.85 15.39
C VAL A 98 7.88 31.52 14.30
N ILE A 99 7.78 32.81 14.31
CA ILE A 99 7.04 33.59 13.32
C ILE A 99 8.04 34.47 12.56
N PHE A 100 8.03 34.36 11.25
CA PHE A 100 8.86 35.22 10.42
C PHE A 100 8.41 36.71 10.55
N LYS A 101 9.34 37.57 10.89
CA LYS A 101 9.12 38.99 11.03
C LYS A 101 9.65 39.80 9.88
N ASN A 102 10.93 39.62 9.59
CA ASN A 102 11.63 40.40 8.55
C ASN A 102 12.92 39.71 8.12
N ILE A 103 13.44 40.07 6.98
CA ILE A 103 14.74 39.69 6.46
C ILE A 103 15.49 40.92 5.98
N ASN A 104 16.75 41.02 6.26
CA ASN A 104 17.67 41.99 5.70
C ASN A 104 18.83 41.27 4.94
N ASN A 105 19.79 42.00 4.44
CA ASN A 105 20.89 41.43 3.65
C ASN A 105 21.77 40.40 4.40
N THR A 106 21.69 40.34 5.71
CA THR A 106 22.60 39.51 6.54
C THR A 106 21.87 38.58 7.50
N HIS A 107 20.66 38.92 7.92
CA HIS A 107 19.95 38.19 8.96
C HIS A 107 18.44 38.04 8.66
N ILE A 108 17.89 36.97 9.22
CA ILE A 108 16.45 36.70 9.29
C ILE A 108 16.01 36.98 10.74
N THR A 109 14.94 37.78 10.89
CA THR A 109 14.36 38.09 12.20
C THR A 109 13.15 37.17 12.44
N LEU A 110 13.21 36.40 13.52
CA LEU A 110 12.17 35.48 13.96
C LEU A 110 11.57 36.00 15.28
N GLY A 111 10.27 36.00 15.37
CA GLY A 111 9.55 36.28 16.63
C GLY A 111 9.11 35.00 17.30
N HIS A 112 9.05 35.00 18.62
CA HIS A 112 8.46 33.88 19.38
C HIS A 112 6.99 34.18 19.68
N LYS A 113 6.12 33.16 19.63
CA LYS A 113 4.71 33.35 20.01
C LYS A 113 4.64 33.70 21.49
N ASN A 114 3.89 34.73 21.80
CA ASN A 114 3.68 35.22 23.19
C ASN A 114 4.92 35.81 23.88
N LYS A 115 5.96 36.17 23.15
CA LYS A 115 7.12 36.89 23.67
C LYS A 115 7.45 38.08 22.79
N THR A 116 7.92 39.15 23.40
CA THR A 116 8.42 40.33 22.68
C THR A 116 9.80 40.05 22.08
N ASP A 117 10.46 38.99 22.54
CA ASP A 117 11.82 38.65 22.14
C ASP A 117 11.86 38.20 20.66
N THR A 118 12.93 38.58 20.01
CA THR A 118 13.23 38.19 18.64
C THR A 118 14.56 37.46 18.60
N THR A 119 14.65 36.46 17.73
CA THR A 119 15.89 35.77 17.42
C THR A 119 16.38 36.19 16.06
N LEU A 120 17.63 36.61 15.97
CA LEU A 120 18.30 36.90 14.71
C LEU A 120 19.12 35.67 14.30
N ILE A 121 18.92 35.20 13.10
CA ILE A 121 19.72 34.11 12.51
C ILE A 121 20.37 34.59 11.23
N PRO A 122 21.64 34.24 10.97
CA PRO A 122 22.30 34.56 9.71
C PRO A 122 21.54 33.96 8.51
N ILE A 123 21.55 34.63 7.37
CA ILE A 123 20.91 34.12 6.12
C ILE A 123 21.47 32.76 5.75
N ASP A 124 22.77 32.53 5.94
CA ASP A 124 23.42 31.25 5.70
C ASP A 124 22.88 30.11 6.59
N SER A 125 22.18 30.45 7.63
CA SER A 125 21.49 29.50 8.53
C SER A 125 20.02 29.28 8.18
N ALA A 126 19.52 29.84 7.06
CA ALA A 126 18.15 29.65 6.60
C ALA A 126 17.77 28.17 6.37
N TYR A 127 18.75 27.32 6.07
CA TYR A 127 18.57 25.87 5.98
C TYR A 127 18.02 25.22 7.24
N MET A 128 18.14 25.88 8.40
CA MET A 128 17.60 25.40 9.67
C MET A 128 16.11 25.66 9.83
N LEU A 129 15.53 26.50 8.97
CA LEU A 129 14.10 26.81 9.00
C LEU A 129 13.31 25.74 8.24
N ILE A 130 12.18 25.38 8.81
CA ILE A 130 11.24 24.42 8.24
C ILE A 130 9.87 25.05 8.19
N THR A 131 9.11 24.86 7.11
CA THR A 131 7.73 25.31 7.03
C THR A 131 6.86 24.56 8.03
N TYR A 132 6.00 25.30 8.73
CA TYR A 132 5.09 24.75 9.72
C TYR A 132 3.65 24.74 9.19
N ASN A 133 2.91 23.67 9.46
CA ASN A 133 1.57 23.40 8.91
C ASN A 133 0.43 24.23 9.59
N GLY A 134 0.76 25.30 10.30
CA GLY A 134 -0.21 26.33 10.70
C GLY A 134 -1.17 26.01 11.84
N HIS A 135 -1.34 24.78 12.27
CA HIS A 135 -2.17 24.48 13.43
C HIS A 135 -1.43 24.82 14.73
N LEU A 136 -1.68 26.04 15.20
CA LEU A 136 -1.08 26.61 16.40
C LEU A 136 -1.75 26.10 17.68
N GLU A 137 -2.00 24.82 17.83
CA GLU A 137 -2.35 24.26 19.13
C GLU A 137 -1.12 24.21 20.03
N VAL A 138 -0.98 25.25 20.82
CA VAL A 138 0.17 25.48 21.71
C VAL A 138 0.32 24.42 22.79
N ASN A 139 -0.75 23.71 23.12
CA ASN A 139 -0.80 22.81 24.27
C ASN A 139 -0.32 21.37 24.02
N SER A 140 -0.04 20.99 22.80
CA SER A 140 0.38 19.62 22.46
C SER A 140 1.87 19.49 22.11
N MET A 141 2.63 20.56 22.25
CA MET A 141 4.08 20.50 22.14
C MET A 141 4.70 19.87 23.39
N GLY A 142 4.62 18.58 23.49
CA GLY A 142 5.62 17.84 24.25
C GLY A 142 6.99 18.36 23.79
N LYS A 143 7.92 18.57 24.73
CA LYS A 143 9.28 19.01 24.47
C LYS A 143 9.92 18.12 23.41
N THR A 144 9.69 18.45 22.14
CA THR A 144 10.42 17.77 21.05
C THR A 144 11.86 18.23 21.19
N PRO A 145 12.81 17.35 21.42
CA PRO A 145 14.21 17.76 21.56
C PRO A 145 14.60 18.53 20.31
N ALA A 146 15.18 19.71 20.49
CA ALA A 146 15.70 20.55 19.40
C ALA A 146 16.64 19.79 18.44
N SER A 147 17.21 18.69 18.91
CA SER A 147 18.06 17.76 18.18
C SER A 147 17.36 17.02 17.03
N LYS A 148 16.08 16.68 17.13
CA LYS A 148 15.44 15.79 16.13
C LYS A 148 15.19 16.43 14.75
N THR A 149 14.91 17.71 14.69
CA THR A 149 14.77 18.43 13.40
C THR A 149 16.11 18.51 12.65
N PHE A 150 17.21 18.54 13.39
CA PHE A 150 18.58 18.53 12.85
C PHE A 150 19.04 17.15 12.39
N GLN A 151 18.54 16.10 13.02
CA GLN A 151 18.97 14.73 12.79
C GLN A 151 18.67 14.26 11.36
N THR A 152 17.53 14.64 10.78
CA THR A 152 17.22 14.30 9.38
C THR A 152 18.28 14.83 8.42
N LYS A 153 18.72 16.09 8.63
CA LYS A 153 19.75 16.72 7.80
C LYS A 153 21.13 16.09 8.03
N ASN A 154 21.44 15.77 9.27
CA ASN A 154 22.69 15.11 9.60
C ASN A 154 22.76 13.68 9.03
N VAL A 155 21.66 12.94 9.09
CA VAL A 155 21.60 11.61 8.46
C VAL A 155 21.76 11.73 6.95
N LEU A 156 21.07 12.66 6.29
CA LEU A 156 21.24 12.87 4.85
C LEU A 156 22.65 13.33 4.50
N SER A 157 23.28 14.12 5.35
CA SER A 157 24.71 14.51 5.20
C SER A 157 25.65 13.32 5.33
N SER A 158 25.42 12.44 6.32
CA SER A 158 26.21 11.21 6.48
C SER A 158 25.99 10.22 5.34
N LEU A 159 24.85 10.32 4.64
CA LEU A 159 24.56 9.59 3.41
C LEU A 159 25.24 10.19 2.15
N GLY A 160 26.16 11.15 2.31
CA GLY A 160 26.90 11.76 1.20
C GLY A 160 26.16 12.91 0.49
N PHE A 161 25.01 13.33 1.00
CA PHE A 161 24.28 14.48 0.49
C PHE A 161 24.87 15.76 1.07
N SER A 162 25.95 16.22 0.49
CA SER A 162 26.94 17.11 1.10
C SER A 162 26.67 18.59 0.92
N ASP A 163 25.50 19.09 0.87
CA ASP A 163 25.37 20.54 0.90
C ASP A 163 24.22 21.01 1.80
N LEU A 164 24.39 20.79 3.11
CA LEU A 164 23.47 21.25 4.13
C LEU A 164 23.13 22.72 4.03
N LYS A 165 24.07 23.55 3.56
CA LYS A 165 23.86 25.00 3.42
C LYS A 165 22.82 25.35 2.38
N ASN A 166 22.66 24.52 1.34
CA ASN A 166 21.68 24.71 0.28
C ASN A 166 20.39 23.95 0.51
N MET A 167 20.31 23.09 1.53
CA MET A 167 19.11 22.37 1.88
C MET A 167 18.15 23.26 2.70
N THR A 168 16.99 23.57 2.15
CA THR A 168 15.93 24.25 2.88
C THR A 168 14.94 23.22 3.44
N GLY A 169 14.32 23.50 4.57
CA GLY A 169 13.28 22.64 5.16
C GLY A 169 11.89 22.83 4.56
N VAL A 170 11.79 23.34 3.33
CA VAL A 170 10.51 23.64 2.70
C VAL A 170 10.01 22.43 1.91
N ILE A 171 8.86 21.92 2.29
CA ILE A 171 8.14 20.86 1.57
C ILE A 171 6.95 21.51 0.88
N ASN A 172 6.95 21.57 -0.44
CA ASN A 172 5.86 22.10 -1.24
C ASN A 172 5.15 21.03 -2.04
N ASP A 173 5.87 19.96 -2.37
CA ASP A 173 5.38 18.86 -3.18
C ASP A 173 5.37 17.59 -2.36
N SER A 174 4.19 17.00 -2.23
CA SER A 174 3.98 15.74 -1.53
C SER A 174 3.75 14.61 -2.54
N THR A 175 4.15 13.42 -2.16
CA THR A 175 3.86 12.20 -2.92
C THR A 175 2.77 11.40 -2.21
N LEU A 176 1.74 11.00 -2.96
CA LEU A 176 0.65 10.16 -2.47
C LEU A 176 0.96 8.69 -2.77
N ILE A 177 0.87 7.84 -1.75
CA ILE A 177 1.15 6.41 -1.84
C ILE A 177 -0.10 5.62 -1.45
N ILE A 178 -0.56 4.76 -2.34
CA ILE A 178 -1.74 3.92 -2.17
C ILE A 178 -1.28 2.48 -2.01
N LEU A 179 -1.66 1.83 -0.89
CA LEU A 179 -1.40 0.41 -0.65
C LEU A 179 -2.72 -0.36 -0.45
N PRO A 180 -2.72 -1.68 -0.64
CA PRO A 180 -3.95 -2.49 -0.56
C PRO A 180 -4.64 -2.44 0.80
N CYS A 181 -3.88 -2.39 1.90
CA CYS A 181 -4.44 -2.33 3.24
C CYS A 181 -3.57 -1.51 4.21
N LYS A 182 -4.16 -1.17 5.37
CA LYS A 182 -3.49 -0.37 6.40
C LYS A 182 -2.33 -1.13 7.06
N ASP A 183 -2.45 -2.45 7.15
CA ASP A 183 -1.40 -3.29 7.71
C ASP A 183 -0.15 -3.28 6.83
N ASP A 184 -0.30 -3.26 5.49
CA ASP A 184 0.83 -3.12 4.58
C ASP A 184 1.55 -1.78 4.74
N ILE A 185 0.81 -0.68 4.95
CA ILE A 185 1.39 0.63 5.25
C ILE A 185 2.19 0.55 6.56
N SER A 186 1.56 0.02 7.61
CA SER A 186 2.18 -0.09 8.93
C SER A 186 3.43 -0.97 8.90
N ASP A 187 3.36 -2.10 8.21
CA ASP A 187 4.48 -3.02 8.05
C ASP A 187 5.66 -2.36 7.34
N LEU A 188 5.41 -1.67 6.22
CA LEU A 188 6.48 -1.01 5.47
C LEU A 188 7.09 0.13 6.28
N VAL A 189 6.28 1.07 6.75
CA VAL A 189 6.76 2.29 7.41
C VAL A 189 7.42 2.01 8.75
N SER A 190 6.91 1.07 9.55
CA SER A 190 7.43 0.78 10.90
C SER A 190 8.69 -0.08 10.90
N ASN A 191 8.88 -0.90 9.86
CA ASN A 191 9.98 -1.84 9.79
C ASN A 191 11.22 -1.31 9.07
N ILE A 192 11.11 -0.17 8.37
CA ILE A 192 12.29 0.50 7.82
C ILE A 192 12.98 1.26 8.95
N LYS A 193 14.26 0.95 9.16
CA LYS A 193 15.15 1.63 10.10
C LYS A 193 16.43 2.02 9.40
N ILE A 194 16.93 3.19 9.75
CA ILE A 194 18.19 3.72 9.23
C ILE A 194 19.11 3.92 10.43
N LYS A 195 20.24 3.25 10.40
CA LYS A 195 21.24 3.28 11.46
C LYS A 195 22.47 4.02 10.96
N ASP A 196 22.87 5.06 11.67
CA ASP A 196 24.20 5.67 11.54
C ASP A 196 25.12 5.14 12.64
N ILE A 197 26.33 5.67 12.71
CA ILE A 197 27.36 5.23 13.66
C ILE A 197 26.84 5.25 15.12
N ASN A 198 25.98 6.21 15.47
CA ASN A 198 25.60 6.48 16.85
C ASN A 198 24.12 6.22 17.15
N ASN A 199 23.25 6.24 16.14
CA ASN A 199 21.81 6.25 16.34
C ASN A 199 21.07 5.36 15.36
N THR A 200 19.88 4.93 15.77
CA THR A 200 18.93 4.23 14.89
C THR A 200 17.66 5.06 14.78
N TYR A 201 17.30 5.42 13.55
CA TYR A 201 16.13 6.24 13.23
C TYR A 201 15.04 5.38 12.62
N LYS A 202 13.79 5.69 12.98
CA LYS A 202 12.62 5.17 12.27
C LYS A 202 12.41 5.98 10.98
N PHE A 203 11.85 5.37 9.98
CA PHE A 203 11.52 6.03 8.72
C PHE A 203 10.73 7.34 8.93
N THR A 204 9.71 7.32 9.78
CA THR A 204 8.86 8.50 10.07
C THR A 204 9.54 9.59 10.90
N GLU A 205 10.65 9.28 11.54
CA GLU A 205 11.46 10.31 12.23
C GLU A 205 12.29 11.13 11.24
N LEU A 206 12.62 10.56 10.08
CA LEU A 206 13.40 11.21 9.03
C LEU A 206 12.51 11.85 7.97
N PHE A 207 11.45 11.15 7.57
CA PHE A 207 10.55 11.57 6.51
C PHE A 207 9.14 11.80 7.07
N PRO A 208 8.64 13.06 7.08
CA PRO A 208 7.30 13.37 7.56
C PRO A 208 6.24 12.65 6.75
N CYS A 209 5.34 11.94 7.44
CA CYS A 209 4.30 11.13 6.83
C CYS A 209 2.93 11.48 7.41
N SER A 210 1.87 11.34 6.60
CA SER A 210 0.49 11.35 7.04
C SER A 210 -0.30 10.16 6.50
N TYR A 211 -1.42 9.87 7.14
CA TYR A 211 -2.37 8.86 6.69
C TYR A 211 -3.72 9.51 6.39
N ILE A 212 -4.29 9.17 5.24
CA ILE A 212 -5.60 9.63 4.78
C ILE A 212 -6.59 8.49 4.95
N SER A 213 -7.59 8.69 5.81
CA SER A 213 -8.64 7.72 6.06
C SER A 213 -9.59 7.56 4.86
N SER A 214 -10.44 6.55 4.91
CA SER A 214 -11.51 6.35 3.92
C SER A 214 -12.51 7.52 3.88
N THR A 215 -12.60 8.31 4.95
CA THR A 215 -13.44 9.52 5.01
C THR A 215 -12.74 10.77 4.49
N GLY A 216 -11.49 10.66 4.02
CA GLY A 216 -10.69 11.78 3.54
C GLY A 216 -10.01 12.59 4.65
N ALA A 217 -10.19 12.23 5.92
CA ALA A 217 -9.51 12.92 7.02
C ALA A 217 -8.02 12.57 7.02
N GLU A 218 -7.17 13.59 7.04
CA GLU A 218 -5.72 13.46 7.13
C GLU A 218 -5.28 13.49 8.59
N THR A 219 -4.46 12.53 8.99
CA THR A 219 -3.87 12.41 10.32
C THR A 219 -2.37 12.23 10.22
N ASP A 220 -1.61 12.82 11.14
CA ASP A 220 -0.17 12.60 11.22
C ASP A 220 0.12 11.13 11.49
N TYR A 221 1.12 10.57 10.79
CA TYR A 221 1.54 9.20 11.03
C TYR A 221 2.29 9.10 12.37
N PRO A 222 2.06 8.05 13.19
CA PRO A 222 2.77 7.87 14.45
C PRO A 222 4.27 7.89 14.25
N GLY A 223 4.96 8.80 14.95
CA GLY A 223 6.41 9.04 14.82
C GLY A 223 6.79 10.33 14.10
N ASN A 224 5.86 10.99 13.43
CA ASN A 224 6.09 12.33 12.90
C ASN A 224 6.05 13.37 14.05
N HIS A 225 7.19 13.56 14.70
CA HIS A 225 7.29 14.42 15.88
C HIS A 225 7.37 15.92 15.57
N ALA A 226 7.60 16.27 14.32
CA ALA A 226 7.93 17.64 13.95
C ALA A 226 6.73 18.47 13.50
N LYS A 227 5.52 17.89 13.41
CA LYS A 227 4.32 18.55 12.83
C LYS A 227 4.65 19.27 11.51
N GLN A 228 5.53 18.67 10.73
CA GLN A 228 5.94 19.16 9.42
C GLN A 228 4.85 18.90 8.39
N ILE A 229 4.87 19.66 7.30
CA ILE A 229 4.08 19.30 6.12
C ILE A 229 4.49 17.89 5.69
N PRO A 230 3.53 16.96 5.54
CA PRO A 230 3.85 15.59 5.15
C PRO A 230 4.51 15.53 3.78
N LEU A 231 5.68 14.90 3.70
CA LEU A 231 6.35 14.60 2.45
C LEU A 231 5.65 13.47 1.72
N LEU A 232 5.25 12.43 2.48
CA LEU A 232 4.54 11.27 1.98
C LEU A 232 3.16 11.19 2.63
N LYS A 233 2.15 10.96 1.80
CA LYS A 233 0.76 10.77 2.23
C LYS A 233 0.33 9.37 1.85
N PHE A 234 -0.19 8.62 2.82
CA PHE A 234 -0.61 7.23 2.63
C PHE A 234 -2.12 7.11 2.65
N THR A 235 -2.66 6.25 1.81
CA THR A 235 -4.08 5.85 1.84
C THR A 235 -4.24 4.41 1.35
N THR A 236 -5.39 3.83 1.65
CA THR A 236 -5.76 2.49 1.16
C THR A 236 -6.92 2.52 0.17
N ASN A 237 -7.33 3.72 -0.27
CA ASN A 237 -8.50 3.86 -1.12
C ASN A 237 -8.28 4.90 -2.24
N ILE A 238 -8.49 4.48 -3.50
CA ILE A 238 -8.35 5.36 -4.68
C ILE A 238 -9.38 6.49 -4.66
N SER A 239 -10.60 6.25 -4.20
CA SER A 239 -11.62 7.32 -4.13
C SER A 239 -11.21 8.39 -3.12
N SER A 240 -10.69 8.02 -1.95
CA SER A 240 -10.13 8.95 -0.98
C SER A 240 -8.88 9.66 -1.53
N ALA A 241 -8.04 8.96 -2.28
CA ALA A 241 -6.90 9.54 -2.98
C ALA A 241 -7.34 10.62 -3.97
N PHE A 242 -8.38 10.36 -4.74
CA PHE A 242 -8.92 11.33 -5.69
C PHE A 242 -9.47 12.58 -4.98
N GLU A 243 -10.22 12.42 -3.88
CA GLU A 243 -10.75 13.57 -3.15
C GLU A 243 -9.65 14.43 -2.50
N ILE A 244 -8.62 13.81 -1.92
CA ILE A 244 -7.51 14.59 -1.36
C ILE A 244 -6.70 15.28 -2.47
N ILE A 245 -6.51 14.64 -3.62
CA ILE A 245 -5.87 15.26 -4.77
C ILE A 245 -6.66 16.50 -5.23
N LYS A 246 -7.97 16.56 -5.12
CA LYS A 246 -8.75 17.75 -5.46
C LYS A 246 -8.44 18.92 -4.55
N SER A 247 -8.38 18.68 -3.26
CA SER A 247 -8.22 19.71 -2.22
C SER A 247 -6.76 20.11 -2.02
N ASP A 248 -5.85 19.16 -2.01
CA ASP A 248 -4.44 19.37 -1.74
C ASP A 248 -3.63 19.57 -3.04
N LYS A 249 -3.18 20.81 -3.23
CA LYS A 249 -2.39 21.18 -4.42
C LYS A 249 -0.92 20.74 -4.33
N SER A 250 -0.45 20.30 -3.17
CA SER A 250 0.94 19.85 -2.98
C SER A 250 1.20 18.48 -3.61
N ILE A 251 0.17 17.64 -3.80
CA ILE A 251 0.35 16.30 -4.37
C ILE A 251 0.65 16.40 -5.86
N LYS A 252 1.84 15.94 -6.26
CA LYS A 252 2.32 15.93 -7.63
C LYS A 252 2.49 14.54 -8.20
N ASN A 253 2.91 13.59 -7.37
CA ASN A 253 3.18 12.22 -7.76
C ASN A 253 2.28 11.26 -7.00
N VAL A 254 1.83 10.21 -7.69
CA VAL A 254 1.00 9.15 -7.12
C VAL A 254 1.69 7.81 -7.36
N PHE A 255 1.85 7.02 -6.30
CA PHE A 255 2.33 5.65 -6.37
C PHE A 255 1.27 4.70 -5.85
N ILE A 256 0.95 3.67 -6.62
CA ILE A 256 0.09 2.56 -6.22
C ILE A 256 0.98 1.34 -6.08
N ILE A 257 1.21 0.87 -4.86
CA ILE A 257 2.19 -0.18 -4.56
C ILE A 257 1.47 -1.43 -4.06
N GLY A 258 1.85 -2.57 -4.61
CA GLY A 258 1.26 -3.87 -4.32
C GLY A 258 0.10 -4.22 -5.25
N ASP A 259 -0.50 -5.39 -5.02
CA ASP A 259 -1.59 -5.90 -5.86
C ASP A 259 -2.92 -5.23 -5.50
N TYR A 260 -2.98 -3.90 -5.74
CA TYR A 260 -4.16 -3.10 -5.48
C TYR A 260 -5.26 -3.40 -6.50
N PRO A 261 -6.52 -3.60 -6.08
CA PRO A 261 -7.63 -3.90 -7.00
C PRO A 261 -8.14 -2.62 -7.69
N ILE A 262 -7.35 -2.03 -8.59
CA ILE A 262 -7.66 -0.77 -9.30
C ILE A 262 -8.99 -0.89 -10.06
N TYR A 263 -9.28 -2.08 -10.60
CA TYR A 263 -10.53 -2.34 -11.35
C TYR A 263 -11.81 -2.05 -10.57
N LYS A 264 -11.76 -2.04 -9.24
CA LYS A 264 -12.91 -1.69 -8.38
C LYS A 264 -13.22 -0.19 -8.36
N HIS A 265 -12.25 0.64 -8.76
CA HIS A 265 -12.31 2.10 -8.69
C HIS A 265 -11.85 2.76 -9.99
N ILE A 266 -12.15 2.13 -11.13
CA ILE A 266 -11.69 2.55 -12.46
C ILE A 266 -11.95 4.03 -12.72
N ASN A 267 -13.17 4.51 -12.49
CA ASN A 267 -13.55 5.89 -12.77
C ASN A 267 -12.70 6.92 -11.99
N ASP A 268 -12.42 6.66 -10.71
CA ASP A 268 -11.59 7.56 -9.90
C ASP A 268 -10.13 7.47 -10.29
N PHE A 269 -9.66 6.29 -10.67
CA PHE A 269 -8.31 6.08 -11.18
C PHE A 269 -8.09 6.83 -12.50
N GLU A 270 -9.01 6.73 -13.46
CA GLU A 270 -8.93 7.51 -14.72
C GLU A 270 -8.92 9.02 -14.48
N ARG A 271 -9.73 9.49 -13.52
CA ARG A 271 -9.72 10.90 -13.14
C ARG A 271 -8.40 11.34 -12.51
N ILE A 272 -7.69 10.46 -11.82
CA ILE A 272 -6.33 10.73 -11.31
C ILE A 272 -5.35 10.80 -12.47
N LEU A 273 -5.36 9.81 -13.39
CA LEU A 273 -4.49 9.78 -14.58
C LEU A 273 -4.63 11.03 -15.46
N ASN A 274 -5.87 11.47 -15.67
CA ASN A 274 -6.17 12.61 -16.55
C ASN A 274 -6.02 13.98 -15.88
N ARG A 275 -5.57 14.01 -14.60
CA ARG A 275 -5.45 15.27 -13.88
C ARG A 275 -4.15 15.99 -14.21
N LYS A 276 -4.22 17.08 -14.98
CA LYS A 276 -3.08 17.89 -15.46
C LYS A 276 -2.05 18.29 -14.39
N ARG A 277 -2.45 18.35 -13.13
CA ARG A 277 -1.57 18.75 -12.03
C ARG A 277 -0.72 17.58 -11.50
N ILE A 278 -1.17 16.36 -11.69
CA ILE A 278 -0.41 15.15 -11.33
C ILE A 278 0.66 14.96 -12.41
N GLU A 279 1.89 14.97 -11.98
CA GLU A 279 3.05 14.87 -12.89
C GLU A 279 3.33 13.43 -13.28
N SER A 280 3.06 12.47 -12.36
CA SER A 280 3.19 11.04 -12.65
C SER A 280 2.26 10.18 -11.81
N VAL A 281 1.79 9.10 -12.41
CA VAL A 281 1.10 8.00 -11.73
C VAL A 281 1.88 6.72 -11.99
N ASN A 282 2.37 6.09 -10.92
CA ASN A 282 3.25 4.94 -10.99
C ASN A 282 2.57 3.76 -10.30
N ILE A 283 2.35 2.68 -11.03
CA ILE A 283 1.75 1.45 -10.54
C ILE A 283 2.85 0.42 -10.37
N VAL A 284 3.02 -0.11 -9.17
CA VAL A 284 3.94 -1.20 -8.85
C VAL A 284 3.12 -2.41 -8.45
N THR A 285 3.17 -3.48 -9.24
CA THR A 285 2.32 -4.65 -9.06
C THR A 285 3.08 -5.93 -9.33
N SER A 286 2.49 -7.07 -8.93
CA SER A 286 3.06 -8.39 -9.24
C SER A 286 2.53 -8.96 -10.56
N ASN A 287 3.24 -9.95 -11.09
CA ASN A 287 2.81 -10.69 -12.28
C ASN A 287 1.43 -11.36 -12.11
N SER A 288 1.06 -11.70 -10.88
CA SER A 288 -0.25 -12.35 -10.60
C SER A 288 -1.44 -11.40 -10.79
N ASN A 289 -1.21 -10.09 -10.72
CA ASN A 289 -2.26 -9.07 -10.86
C ASN A 289 -2.27 -8.39 -12.23
N ILE A 290 -1.38 -8.78 -13.14
CA ILE A 290 -1.18 -8.08 -14.41
C ILE A 290 -2.44 -8.11 -15.30
N SER A 291 -3.18 -9.23 -15.33
CA SER A 291 -4.40 -9.35 -16.11
C SER A 291 -5.45 -8.31 -15.70
N ASN A 292 -5.58 -8.05 -14.39
CA ASN A 292 -6.52 -7.05 -13.87
C ASN A 292 -6.12 -5.61 -14.21
N ILE A 293 -4.86 -5.38 -14.57
CA ILE A 293 -4.31 -4.07 -14.89
C ILE A 293 -4.31 -3.84 -16.39
N LEU A 294 -3.98 -4.86 -17.18
CA LEU A 294 -3.97 -4.75 -18.65
C LEU A 294 -5.37 -4.49 -19.24
N ASP A 295 -6.43 -4.89 -18.53
CA ASP A 295 -7.81 -4.60 -18.92
C ASP A 295 -8.28 -3.17 -18.56
N LEU A 296 -7.40 -2.35 -17.93
CA LEU A 296 -7.77 -0.98 -17.58
C LEU A 296 -7.76 -0.07 -18.82
N PRO A 297 -8.74 0.84 -18.96
CA PRO A 297 -8.73 1.81 -20.03
C PRO A 297 -7.53 2.76 -19.91
N ASN A 298 -7.03 3.23 -21.04
CA ASN A 298 -5.85 4.12 -21.15
C ASN A 298 -4.51 3.53 -20.69
N ILE A 299 -4.41 2.21 -20.57
CA ILE A 299 -3.15 1.57 -20.20
C ILE A 299 -2.05 1.76 -21.27
N ASP A 300 -2.46 1.92 -22.52
CA ASP A 300 -1.54 2.16 -23.65
C ASP A 300 -0.68 3.42 -23.46
N ASN A 301 -1.06 4.31 -22.55
CA ASN A 301 -0.32 5.52 -22.20
C ASN A 301 0.70 5.30 -21.07
N LEU A 302 0.84 4.06 -20.56
CA LEU A 302 1.82 3.74 -19.52
C LEU A 302 3.11 3.19 -20.12
N ASN A 303 4.26 3.66 -19.63
CA ASN A 303 5.52 2.99 -19.87
C ASN A 303 5.59 1.72 -19.01
N ILE A 304 5.90 0.58 -19.61
CA ILE A 304 5.89 -0.71 -18.90
C ILE A 304 7.32 -1.16 -18.64
N TYR A 305 7.63 -1.42 -17.37
CA TYR A 305 8.89 -2.00 -16.90
C TYR A 305 8.58 -3.33 -16.25
N SER A 306 9.20 -4.43 -16.70
CA SER A 306 8.90 -5.74 -16.16
C SER A 306 10.15 -6.56 -15.86
N TRP A 307 10.13 -7.24 -14.72
CA TRP A 307 11.11 -8.25 -14.34
C TRP A 307 10.51 -9.63 -14.59
N SER A 308 10.83 -10.21 -15.75
CA SER A 308 10.45 -11.58 -16.06
C SER A 308 11.25 -12.57 -15.22
N LYS A 309 10.77 -13.84 -15.15
CA LYS A 309 11.49 -14.93 -14.49
C LYS A 309 12.93 -15.05 -15.03
N ASP A 310 13.10 -14.96 -16.35
CA ASP A 310 14.40 -15.12 -16.99
C ASP A 310 15.37 -14.00 -16.63
N VAL A 311 14.87 -12.76 -16.56
CA VAL A 311 15.66 -11.60 -16.08
C VAL A 311 16.09 -11.83 -14.63
N LEU A 312 15.20 -12.31 -13.77
CA LEU A 312 15.54 -12.60 -12.37
C LEU A 312 16.57 -13.69 -12.21
N LEU A 313 16.54 -14.69 -13.08
CA LEU A 313 17.55 -15.75 -13.10
C LEU A 313 18.95 -15.24 -13.43
N THR A 314 19.07 -14.15 -14.20
CA THR A 314 20.38 -13.52 -14.46
C THR A 314 21.05 -12.95 -13.21
N TYR A 315 20.26 -12.61 -12.20
CA TYR A 315 20.77 -12.12 -10.91
C TYR A 315 21.14 -13.23 -9.93
N SER A 316 20.90 -14.51 -10.26
CA SER A 316 21.10 -15.64 -9.33
C SER A 316 22.54 -15.75 -8.82
N GLN A 317 23.52 -15.34 -9.59
CA GLN A 317 24.94 -15.35 -9.21
C GLN A 317 25.32 -14.26 -8.20
N ASP A 318 24.58 -13.15 -8.20
CA ASP A 318 24.83 -12.00 -7.32
C ASP A 318 24.28 -12.22 -5.88
N PHE A 319 23.47 -13.28 -5.70
CA PHE A 319 22.80 -13.56 -4.44
C PHE A 319 23.62 -14.39 -3.43
N GLU A 320 24.85 -14.73 -3.74
CA GLU A 320 25.71 -15.46 -2.78
C GLU A 320 25.94 -14.70 -1.46
N ASN A 321 25.88 -13.37 -1.51
CA ASN A 321 26.02 -12.48 -0.34
C ASN A 321 24.68 -11.90 0.19
N THR A 322 23.54 -12.36 -0.34
CA THR A 322 22.24 -11.83 0.03
C THR A 322 21.57 -12.63 1.15
N SER A 323 20.55 -12.03 1.74
CA SER A 323 19.80 -12.62 2.84
C SER A 323 19.32 -14.05 2.55
N THR A 324 19.29 -14.89 3.57
CA THR A 324 18.78 -16.27 3.52
C THR A 324 17.39 -16.35 2.87
N PHE A 325 16.57 -15.31 3.00
CA PHE A 325 15.24 -15.24 2.42
C PHE A 325 15.27 -15.10 0.89
N GLN A 326 16.12 -14.24 0.36
CA GLN A 326 16.26 -14.05 -1.10
C GLN A 326 16.85 -15.29 -1.76
N LYS A 327 17.79 -15.94 -1.10
CA LYS A 327 18.36 -17.21 -1.56
C LYS A 327 17.30 -18.32 -1.62
N LEU A 328 16.50 -18.47 -0.56
CA LEU A 328 15.37 -19.40 -0.50
C LEU A 328 14.30 -19.09 -1.55
N TRP A 329 14.07 -17.82 -1.83
CA TRP A 329 13.08 -17.37 -2.80
C TRP A 329 13.54 -17.67 -4.24
N LEU A 330 14.81 -17.41 -4.56
CA LEU A 330 15.40 -17.76 -5.86
C LEU A 330 15.48 -19.25 -6.09
N ASP A 331 15.92 -20.03 -5.09
CA ASP A 331 15.91 -21.49 -5.18
C ASP A 331 14.51 -22.01 -5.46
N LYS A 332 13.49 -21.37 -4.89
CA LYS A 332 12.09 -21.69 -5.16
C LYS A 332 11.66 -21.31 -6.57
N LEU A 333 12.12 -20.20 -7.13
CA LEU A 333 11.82 -19.80 -8.50
C LEU A 333 12.51 -20.68 -9.52
N ILE A 334 13.77 -21.05 -9.29
CA ILE A 334 14.58 -21.87 -10.19
C ILE A 334 14.06 -23.30 -10.23
N ASN A 335 13.73 -23.88 -9.08
CA ASN A 335 13.45 -25.30 -8.92
C ASN A 335 11.97 -25.67 -9.00
N LYS A 336 11.04 -24.73 -9.32
CA LYS A 336 9.61 -25.03 -9.39
C LYS A 336 9.05 -24.96 -10.79
N ASN A 337 8.56 -26.07 -11.25
CA ASN A 337 7.54 -26.11 -12.29
C ASN A 337 6.20 -25.73 -11.64
N ILE A 338 5.73 -24.51 -11.89
CA ILE A 338 4.39 -24.10 -11.49
C ILE A 338 3.42 -24.69 -12.50
N CYS A 339 2.73 -25.76 -12.11
CA CYS A 339 1.60 -26.26 -12.86
C CYS A 339 0.35 -25.53 -12.40
N THR A 340 -0.23 -24.72 -13.25
CA THR A 340 -1.55 -24.14 -13.02
C THR A 340 -2.61 -25.12 -13.53
N THR A 341 -3.55 -25.46 -12.67
CA THR A 341 -4.72 -26.25 -13.07
C THR A 341 -5.92 -25.30 -13.02
N SER A 342 -6.47 -25.00 -14.20
CA SER A 342 -7.76 -24.33 -14.28
C SER A 342 -8.87 -25.31 -13.88
N VAL A 343 -9.77 -24.86 -13.05
CA VAL A 343 -10.96 -25.61 -12.69
C VAL A 343 -12.16 -24.89 -13.31
N ASP A 344 -12.54 -25.32 -14.49
CA ASP A 344 -13.76 -24.81 -15.11
C ASP A 344 -14.98 -25.35 -14.36
N SER A 345 -15.83 -24.46 -13.92
CA SER A 345 -17.08 -24.82 -13.26
C SER A 345 -18.23 -23.98 -13.83
N ASN A 346 -19.36 -24.62 -14.09
CA ASN A 346 -20.60 -23.95 -14.45
C ASN A 346 -21.06 -22.93 -13.41
N ILE A 347 -20.50 -23.00 -12.21
CA ILE A 347 -20.77 -22.09 -11.09
C ILE A 347 -20.18 -20.70 -11.33
N SER A 348 -19.11 -20.57 -12.10
CA SER A 348 -18.47 -19.26 -12.38
C SER A 348 -19.45 -18.31 -13.06
N ASP A 349 -20.24 -18.81 -14.02
CA ASP A 349 -21.25 -18.02 -14.71
C ASP A 349 -22.41 -17.61 -13.79
N LEU A 350 -22.85 -18.52 -12.92
CA LEU A 350 -23.89 -18.23 -11.93
C LEU A 350 -23.43 -17.18 -10.92
N ILE A 351 -22.18 -17.27 -10.45
CA ILE A 351 -21.58 -16.27 -9.56
C ILE A 351 -21.53 -14.90 -10.26
N HIS A 352 -21.10 -14.87 -11.52
CA HIS A 352 -21.07 -13.63 -12.29
C HIS A 352 -22.48 -13.03 -12.45
N GLN A 353 -23.48 -13.85 -12.79
CA GLN A 353 -24.86 -13.42 -12.89
C GLN A 353 -25.42 -12.91 -11.55
N ALA A 354 -25.12 -13.60 -10.45
CA ALA A 354 -25.54 -13.15 -9.11
C ALA A 354 -24.90 -11.78 -8.75
N ARG A 355 -23.64 -11.59 -9.08
CA ARG A 355 -22.97 -10.27 -8.91
C ARG A 355 -23.65 -9.18 -9.73
N LYS A 356 -24.03 -9.48 -10.97
CA LYS A 356 -24.73 -8.53 -11.84
C LYS A 356 -26.10 -8.15 -11.27
N SER A 357 -26.86 -9.10 -10.75
CA SER A 357 -28.16 -8.83 -10.11
C SER A 357 -27.98 -7.99 -8.84
N LEU A 358 -26.99 -8.28 -8.00
CA LEU A 358 -26.66 -7.46 -6.84
C LEU A 358 -26.24 -6.04 -7.21
N TYR A 359 -25.50 -5.88 -8.32
CA TYR A 359 -25.16 -4.56 -8.82
C TYR A 359 -26.41 -3.76 -9.20
N TYR A 360 -27.39 -4.38 -9.86
CA TYR A 360 -28.65 -3.71 -10.17
C TYR A 360 -29.42 -3.34 -8.89
N ILE A 361 -29.56 -4.26 -7.93
CA ILE A 361 -30.18 -3.98 -6.63
C ILE A 361 -29.53 -2.78 -5.95
N SER A 362 -28.20 -2.64 -6.05
CA SER A 362 -27.48 -1.52 -5.46
C SER A 362 -27.86 -0.15 -6.02
N LYS A 363 -28.52 -0.10 -7.18
CA LYS A 363 -28.97 1.14 -7.85
C LYS A 363 -30.33 1.63 -7.36
N TYR A 364 -31.13 0.73 -6.76
CA TYR A 364 -32.45 1.09 -6.25
C TYR A 364 -32.34 1.83 -4.91
N ASP A 365 -33.30 2.74 -4.69
CA ASP A 365 -33.42 3.48 -3.44
C ASP A 365 -34.42 2.77 -2.51
N PHE A 366 -33.92 2.25 -1.42
CA PHE A 366 -34.70 1.72 -0.29
C PHE A 366 -33.90 1.95 1.00
N ASP A 367 -34.42 1.57 2.14
CA ASP A 367 -33.78 1.82 3.44
C ASP A 367 -32.27 1.52 3.40
N ILE A 368 -31.46 2.55 3.68
CA ILE A 368 -29.99 2.51 3.55
C ILE A 368 -29.38 1.47 4.48
N SER A 369 -29.93 1.29 5.70
CA SER A 369 -29.42 0.32 6.67
C SER A 369 -29.65 -1.11 6.19
N ILE A 370 -30.86 -1.39 5.71
CA ILE A 370 -31.22 -2.70 5.16
C ILE A 370 -30.39 -2.96 3.90
N LYS A 371 -30.28 -1.98 3.00
CA LYS A 371 -29.48 -2.06 1.77
C LYS A 371 -28.03 -2.42 2.06
N ASN A 372 -27.38 -1.70 2.97
CA ASN A 372 -25.99 -1.97 3.32
C ASN A 372 -25.81 -3.35 3.95
N SER A 373 -26.72 -3.75 4.83
CA SER A 373 -26.69 -5.07 5.47
C SER A 373 -26.92 -6.20 4.44
N LEU A 374 -27.85 -6.02 3.54
CA LEU A 374 -28.15 -6.96 2.45
C LEU A 374 -26.93 -7.13 1.53
N MET A 375 -26.33 -6.02 1.08
CA MET A 375 -25.17 -6.06 0.21
C MET A 375 -23.96 -6.69 0.89
N MET A 376 -23.67 -6.33 2.14
CA MET A 376 -22.60 -6.96 2.92
C MET A 376 -22.79 -8.46 3.08
N CYS A 377 -24.00 -8.90 3.44
CA CYS A 377 -24.30 -10.30 3.64
C CYS A 377 -24.19 -11.07 2.31
N SER A 378 -24.74 -10.53 1.23
CA SER A 378 -24.73 -11.15 -0.09
C SER A 378 -23.31 -11.27 -0.68
N TYR A 379 -22.49 -10.21 -0.63
CA TYR A 379 -21.10 -10.30 -1.09
C TYR A 379 -20.24 -11.21 -0.19
N SER A 380 -20.52 -11.24 1.12
CA SER A 380 -19.86 -12.18 2.02
C SER A 380 -20.20 -13.63 1.70
N LEU A 381 -21.47 -13.91 1.36
CA LEU A 381 -21.89 -15.24 0.90
C LEU A 381 -21.21 -15.60 -0.43
N LEU A 382 -21.29 -14.73 -1.44
CA LEU A 382 -20.63 -14.95 -2.75
C LEU A 382 -19.13 -15.26 -2.58
N LYS A 383 -18.45 -14.54 -1.70
CA LYS A 383 -17.02 -14.77 -1.45
C LYS A 383 -16.74 -16.17 -0.87
N ILE A 384 -17.62 -16.67 -0.02
CA ILE A 384 -17.51 -18.03 0.50
C ILE A 384 -17.76 -19.04 -0.63
N LEU A 385 -18.86 -18.88 -1.37
CA LEU A 385 -19.23 -19.80 -2.44
C LEU A 385 -18.20 -19.85 -3.57
N GLU A 386 -17.59 -18.72 -3.90
CA GLU A 386 -16.55 -18.62 -4.93
C GLU A 386 -15.24 -19.28 -4.50
N ASN A 387 -14.87 -19.17 -3.24
CA ASN A 387 -13.52 -19.55 -2.78
C ASN A 387 -13.47 -20.89 -2.07
N THR A 388 -14.60 -21.46 -1.63
CA THR A 388 -14.57 -22.71 -0.89
C THR A 388 -13.99 -23.87 -1.70
N PRO A 389 -12.95 -24.54 -1.20
CA PRO A 389 -12.40 -25.75 -1.82
C PRO A 389 -13.07 -27.05 -1.33
N PHE A 390 -14.17 -26.94 -0.56
CA PHE A 390 -14.88 -28.07 0.05
C PHE A 390 -16.32 -28.14 -0.43
N ASN A 391 -16.92 -29.35 -0.39
CA ASN A 391 -18.38 -29.47 -0.52
C ASN A 391 -19.05 -28.73 0.63
N LEU A 392 -20.12 -27.99 0.33
CA LEU A 392 -20.73 -27.11 1.32
C LEU A 392 -21.32 -27.86 2.50
N ASP A 393 -21.92 -29.03 2.30
CA ASP A 393 -22.45 -29.84 3.37
C ASP A 393 -21.38 -30.20 4.38
N PHE A 394 -20.23 -30.67 3.88
CA PHE A 394 -19.08 -30.99 4.72
C PHE A 394 -18.53 -29.75 5.45
N LEU A 395 -18.49 -28.61 4.78
CA LEU A 395 -18.09 -27.35 5.38
C LEU A 395 -19.02 -26.96 6.54
N GLU A 396 -20.34 -27.01 6.32
CA GLU A 396 -21.33 -26.66 7.33
C GLU A 396 -21.35 -27.61 8.52
N GLU A 397 -21.29 -28.91 8.26
CA GLU A 397 -21.18 -29.92 9.32
C GLU A 397 -19.94 -29.70 10.19
N THR A 398 -18.79 -29.45 9.54
CA THR A 398 -17.53 -29.24 10.27
C THR A 398 -17.56 -27.94 11.07
N ILE A 399 -18.15 -26.87 10.56
CA ILE A 399 -18.34 -25.61 11.29
C ILE A 399 -19.17 -25.86 12.56
N LYS A 400 -20.26 -26.63 12.44
CA LYS A 400 -21.15 -27.01 13.58
C LYS A 400 -20.42 -27.88 14.59
N LEU A 401 -19.77 -28.97 14.13
CA LEU A 401 -19.05 -29.92 14.98
C LEU A 401 -17.92 -29.29 15.80
N LEU A 402 -17.21 -28.33 15.19
CA LEU A 402 -16.09 -27.65 15.83
C LEU A 402 -16.50 -26.38 16.60
N ASN A 403 -17.81 -26.09 16.69
CA ASN A 403 -18.34 -24.87 17.29
C ASN A 403 -17.60 -23.59 16.82
N LEU A 404 -17.29 -23.51 15.52
CA LEU A 404 -16.61 -22.35 14.99
C LEU A 404 -17.60 -21.17 14.97
N ASN A 405 -17.18 -20.03 15.49
CA ASN A 405 -18.00 -18.82 15.48
C ASN A 405 -18.02 -18.16 14.07
N ILE A 406 -18.57 -18.90 13.10
CA ILE A 406 -18.65 -18.52 11.70
C ILE A 406 -20.06 -18.84 11.19
N ALA A 407 -20.71 -17.85 10.58
CA ALA A 407 -22.01 -18.08 9.96
C ALA A 407 -21.85 -19.01 8.74
N THR A 408 -22.62 -20.09 8.70
CA THR A 408 -22.63 -21.02 7.57
C THR A 408 -23.23 -20.37 6.32
N PRO A 409 -22.93 -20.88 5.09
CA PRO A 409 -23.56 -20.42 3.87
C PRO A 409 -25.10 -20.42 3.94
N SER A 410 -25.69 -21.50 4.45
CA SER A 410 -27.13 -21.59 4.63
C SER A 410 -27.70 -20.54 5.59
N ALA A 411 -27.03 -20.32 6.72
CA ALA A 411 -27.43 -19.28 7.68
C ALA A 411 -27.32 -17.85 7.07
N LYS A 412 -26.32 -17.62 6.22
CA LYS A 412 -26.20 -16.34 5.51
C LYS A 412 -27.31 -16.15 4.48
N LEU A 413 -27.68 -17.19 3.75
CA LEU A 413 -28.80 -17.15 2.81
C LEU A 413 -30.12 -16.85 3.53
N GLU A 414 -30.40 -17.51 4.65
CA GLU A 414 -31.59 -17.22 5.43
C GLU A 414 -31.61 -15.78 5.96
N ASN A 415 -30.46 -15.25 6.37
CA ASN A 415 -30.38 -13.84 6.77
C ASN A 415 -30.64 -12.88 5.57
N ILE A 416 -30.18 -13.23 4.38
CA ILE A 416 -30.48 -12.46 3.15
C ILE A 416 -31.99 -12.46 2.88
N LYS A 417 -32.65 -13.63 2.95
CA LYS A 417 -34.11 -13.76 2.78
C LYS A 417 -34.87 -12.93 3.82
N TYR A 418 -34.41 -12.97 5.07
CA TYR A 418 -35.00 -12.16 6.15
C TYR A 418 -34.86 -10.65 5.86
N LEU A 419 -33.68 -10.19 5.46
CA LEU A 419 -33.47 -8.77 5.09
C LEU A 419 -34.37 -8.35 3.92
N ILE A 420 -34.52 -9.19 2.91
CA ILE A 420 -35.42 -8.94 1.78
C ILE A 420 -36.88 -8.85 2.23
N SER A 421 -37.33 -9.76 3.08
CA SER A 421 -38.71 -9.74 3.62
C SER A 421 -39.01 -8.51 4.49
N SER A 422 -37.96 -7.86 5.00
CA SER A 422 -38.09 -6.62 5.78
C SER A 422 -38.23 -5.38 4.91
N THR A 423 -38.13 -5.52 3.59
CA THR A 423 -38.32 -4.42 2.62
C THR A 423 -39.75 -4.44 2.04
N SER A 424 -40.18 -3.30 1.52
CA SER A 424 -41.44 -3.20 0.73
C SER A 424 -41.05 -2.85 -0.71
N PRO A 425 -40.55 -3.82 -1.49
CA PRO A 425 -40.04 -3.57 -2.81
C PRO A 425 -41.17 -3.30 -3.81
N ASP A 426 -40.87 -2.52 -4.85
CA ASP A 426 -41.69 -2.48 -6.04
C ASP A 426 -41.56 -3.79 -6.85
N LEU A 427 -42.33 -3.93 -7.90
CA LEU A 427 -42.36 -5.13 -8.76
C LEU A 427 -40.99 -5.46 -9.36
N GLU A 428 -40.24 -4.44 -9.81
CA GLU A 428 -38.93 -4.64 -10.44
C GLU A 428 -37.87 -5.07 -9.44
N LEU A 429 -37.83 -4.41 -8.29
CA LEU A 429 -36.90 -4.75 -7.23
C LEU A 429 -37.21 -6.14 -6.63
N SER A 430 -38.49 -6.49 -6.47
CA SER A 430 -38.91 -7.83 -6.04
C SER A 430 -38.43 -8.91 -7.01
N ALA A 431 -38.54 -8.72 -8.30
CA ALA A 431 -38.04 -9.66 -9.30
C ALA A 431 -36.51 -9.83 -9.24
N LEU A 432 -35.77 -8.75 -8.96
CA LEU A 432 -34.32 -8.82 -8.76
C LEU A 432 -33.93 -9.57 -7.48
N PHE A 433 -34.70 -9.40 -6.40
CA PHE A 433 -34.48 -10.13 -5.16
C PHE A 433 -34.72 -11.65 -5.34
N ASP A 434 -35.82 -12.01 -6.01
CA ASP A 434 -36.13 -13.42 -6.30
C ASP A 434 -35.06 -14.04 -7.22
N ASP A 435 -34.59 -13.31 -8.22
CA ASP A 435 -33.51 -13.74 -9.12
C ASP A 435 -32.20 -14.02 -8.37
N VAL A 436 -31.83 -13.15 -7.42
CA VAL A 436 -30.62 -13.35 -6.60
C VAL A 436 -30.77 -14.57 -5.66
N ILE A 437 -31.93 -14.73 -5.02
CA ILE A 437 -32.18 -15.88 -4.13
C ILE A 437 -32.07 -17.18 -4.91
N VAL A 438 -32.75 -17.29 -6.04
CA VAL A 438 -32.72 -18.46 -6.92
C VAL A 438 -31.29 -18.81 -7.34
N LYS A 439 -30.50 -17.81 -7.70
CA LYS A 439 -29.09 -18.02 -8.06
C LYS A 439 -28.26 -18.52 -6.89
N PHE A 440 -28.43 -17.94 -5.69
CA PHE A 440 -27.73 -18.41 -4.49
C PHE A 440 -28.10 -19.85 -4.13
N GLU A 441 -29.37 -20.18 -4.14
CA GLU A 441 -29.84 -21.54 -3.88
C GLU A 441 -29.26 -22.54 -4.89
N ARG A 442 -29.25 -22.18 -6.16
CA ARG A 442 -28.67 -23.02 -7.20
C ARG A 442 -27.18 -23.23 -7.01
N ILE A 443 -26.42 -22.17 -6.71
CA ILE A 443 -24.97 -22.27 -6.45
C ILE A 443 -24.70 -23.14 -5.21
N ILE A 444 -25.47 -22.97 -4.16
CA ILE A 444 -25.35 -23.77 -2.92
C ILE A 444 -25.60 -25.25 -3.23
N ASN A 445 -26.69 -25.58 -3.90
CA ASN A 445 -27.02 -26.95 -4.26
C ASN A 445 -25.91 -27.59 -5.13
N GLU A 446 -25.46 -26.91 -6.17
CA GLU A 446 -24.37 -27.42 -7.03
C GLU A 446 -23.07 -27.62 -6.26
N LEU A 447 -22.72 -26.75 -5.32
CA LEU A 447 -21.51 -26.89 -4.50
C LEU A 447 -21.63 -27.95 -3.41
N SER A 448 -22.85 -28.25 -2.93
CA SER A 448 -23.10 -29.36 -2.01
C SER A 448 -22.93 -30.69 -2.69
N ASP A 449 -23.49 -30.84 -3.91
CA ASP A 449 -23.47 -32.10 -4.62
C ASP A 449 -22.12 -32.38 -5.31
N ASN A 450 -21.55 -31.39 -6.00
CA ASN A 450 -20.36 -31.61 -6.84
C ASN A 450 -19.45 -30.37 -6.92
N ASN A 451 -18.64 -30.17 -5.88
CA ASN A 451 -17.62 -29.14 -5.95
C ASN A 451 -16.40 -29.57 -6.76
N THR A 452 -16.27 -29.05 -7.98
CA THR A 452 -15.16 -29.36 -8.88
C THR A 452 -13.79 -29.02 -8.32
N LYS A 453 -13.66 -27.96 -7.50
CA LYS A 453 -12.43 -27.61 -6.78
C LYS A 453 -12.06 -28.66 -5.75
N PHE A 454 -13.04 -29.17 -5.01
CA PHE A 454 -12.85 -30.25 -4.06
C PHE A 454 -12.40 -31.52 -4.74
N ASN A 455 -13.02 -31.91 -5.84
CA ASN A 455 -12.65 -33.09 -6.61
C ASN A 455 -11.23 -32.98 -7.17
N THR A 456 -10.84 -31.80 -7.67
CA THR A 456 -9.49 -31.54 -8.17
C THR A 456 -8.46 -31.58 -7.04
N LEU A 457 -8.73 -30.93 -5.91
CA LEU A 457 -7.88 -30.98 -4.72
C LEU A 457 -7.69 -32.41 -4.23
N ASN A 458 -8.76 -33.17 -4.18
CA ASN A 458 -8.75 -34.56 -3.75
C ASN A 458 -7.90 -35.45 -4.68
N LYS A 459 -8.01 -35.27 -6.00
CA LYS A 459 -7.16 -35.97 -6.99
C LYS A 459 -5.68 -35.59 -6.80
N LEU A 460 -5.38 -34.31 -6.59
CA LEU A 460 -4.02 -33.85 -6.34
C LEU A 460 -3.45 -34.47 -5.06
N VAL A 461 -4.17 -34.38 -3.93
CA VAL A 461 -3.70 -34.95 -2.66
C VAL A 461 -3.51 -36.47 -2.77
N SER A 462 -4.43 -37.17 -3.43
CA SER A 462 -4.33 -38.61 -3.65
C SER A 462 -3.12 -39.00 -4.50
N SER A 463 -2.75 -38.19 -5.49
CA SER A 463 -1.56 -38.43 -6.31
C SER A 463 -0.24 -38.37 -5.52
N TYR A 464 -0.20 -37.63 -4.43
CA TYR A 464 0.97 -37.56 -3.54
C TYR A 464 1.02 -38.68 -2.50
N LYS A 465 -0.10 -39.29 -2.16
CA LYS A 465 -0.18 -40.37 -1.16
C LYS A 465 0.58 -41.64 -1.57
N TYR A 466 0.79 -41.85 -2.85
CA TYR A 466 1.50 -43.03 -3.42
C TYR A 466 3.01 -42.83 -3.61
N LYS A 467 3.54 -41.62 -3.37
CA LYS A 467 4.98 -41.33 -3.50
C LYS A 467 5.65 -41.33 -2.13
N THR A 468 5.80 -42.52 -1.54
CA THR A 468 6.21 -42.71 -0.14
C THR A 468 7.66 -42.31 0.21
N PHE A 469 8.48 -41.86 -0.72
CA PHE A 469 9.89 -41.54 -0.46
C PHE A 469 10.44 -40.31 -1.18
N THR A 470 9.62 -39.28 -1.46
CA THR A 470 10.18 -38.04 -1.99
C THR A 470 10.30 -36.99 -0.84
N PRO A 471 11.42 -36.24 -0.79
CA PRO A 471 11.60 -35.20 0.24
C PRO A 471 10.62 -34.01 0.10
N ASN A 472 9.69 -34.06 -0.85
CA ASN A 472 8.76 -32.98 -1.16
C ASN A 472 7.40 -33.26 -0.51
N THR A 473 7.23 -32.74 0.70
CA THR A 473 5.91 -32.70 1.36
C THR A 473 5.05 -31.64 0.66
N PRO A 474 3.84 -31.98 0.16
CA PRO A 474 2.94 -30.98 -0.40
C PRO A 474 2.48 -30.02 0.69
N VAL A 475 2.56 -28.73 0.40
CA VAL A 475 2.05 -27.66 1.27
C VAL A 475 0.82 -27.08 0.61
N ILE A 476 -0.32 -27.12 1.30
CA ILE A 476 -1.57 -26.53 0.84
C ILE A 476 -1.75 -25.19 1.55
N LEU A 477 -1.78 -24.11 0.79
CA LEU A 477 -2.03 -22.77 1.28
C LEU A 477 -3.53 -22.47 1.17
N LEU A 478 -4.15 -22.10 2.28
CA LEU A 478 -5.56 -21.75 2.37
C LEU A 478 -5.71 -20.30 2.83
N GLN A 479 -6.80 -19.67 2.42
CA GLN A 479 -7.02 -18.24 2.72
C GLN A 479 -7.43 -17.99 4.19
N LYS A 480 -8.09 -18.96 4.81
CA LYS A 480 -8.65 -18.82 6.14
C LYS A 480 -8.15 -19.92 7.08
N GLN A 481 -7.88 -19.54 8.32
CA GLN A 481 -7.43 -20.48 9.35
C GLN A 481 -8.42 -21.64 9.58
N TYR A 482 -9.72 -21.37 9.53
CA TYR A 482 -10.73 -22.41 9.68
C TYR A 482 -10.72 -23.42 8.53
N GLU A 483 -10.38 -23.01 7.31
CA GLU A 483 -10.22 -23.90 6.15
C GLU A 483 -9.09 -24.92 6.38
N ALA A 484 -8.01 -24.49 7.02
CA ALA A 484 -6.91 -25.38 7.39
C ALA A 484 -7.35 -26.42 8.43
N ILE A 485 -8.20 -26.02 9.40
CA ILE A 485 -8.77 -26.95 10.39
C ILE A 485 -9.68 -27.97 9.71
N ILE A 486 -10.54 -27.53 8.80
CA ILE A 486 -11.44 -28.38 8.03
C ILE A 486 -10.64 -29.38 7.19
N LEU A 487 -9.64 -28.91 6.44
CA LEU A 487 -8.79 -29.77 5.61
C LEU A 487 -8.04 -30.80 6.47
N LYS A 488 -7.50 -30.38 7.61
CA LYS A 488 -6.82 -31.30 8.54
C LYS A 488 -7.74 -32.43 9.02
N ASN A 489 -8.99 -32.12 9.34
CA ASN A 489 -9.96 -33.10 9.77
C ASN A 489 -10.35 -34.04 8.63
N LEU A 490 -10.56 -33.52 7.44
CA LEU A 490 -10.86 -34.28 6.22
C LEU A 490 -9.73 -35.25 5.84
N LEU A 491 -8.47 -34.83 5.99
CA LEU A 491 -7.32 -35.69 5.74
C LEU A 491 -7.07 -36.74 6.82
N LYS A 492 -7.57 -36.52 8.05
CA LYS A 492 -7.50 -37.50 9.15
C LYS A 492 -8.59 -38.56 9.06
N SER A 493 -9.74 -38.24 8.50
CA SER A 493 -10.88 -39.16 8.36
C SER A 493 -10.73 -40.13 7.18
N ARG A 494 -9.67 -40.03 6.42
CA ARG A 494 -9.27 -40.90 5.30
C ARG A 494 -7.99 -41.65 5.58
#